data_6d6b0c253da71cd5c2c0dfcdd129e347
#
_entry.id   6d6b0c253da71cd5c2c0dfcdd129e347
#
_cell.length_a   1.000
_cell.length_b   1.000
_cell.length_c   1.000
_cell.angle_alpha   90.00
_cell.angle_beta   90.00
_cell.angle_gamma   90.00
#
_symmetry.space_group_name_H-M   'P 1'
#
loop_
_entity.id
_entity.type
_entity.pdbx_description
1 polymer ?
#
loop_
_entity_poly.entity_id
_entity_poly.type
_entity_poly.pdbx_seq_one_letter_code
_entity_poly.pdbx_strand_id
1 'polypeptide(L)'
;MNINQLLAFDRLARKVGQKYNKRRKLYNDILHEAGAHFTGIVGPRGVGKTIMLKQLALANEKSFYISLDTIEGDLFDLIKTLHETMRIKLFLLDEVHVYPRFEADLKKLYDVLDIKVIFTSSTALGMYESGYDLSRRVLLKSLYPFSLREYARFKYEQEFADLTLQDIIAKNVSADIFRAGEHFSEYVQGGLMPFALQEPQPLMILENILKTIIRKDIPHIAKLMTDELDKIEQLLRFIGLSGVDGINYSSAARNVQITKYKAEQYITLLERAFVLHRIFPRGSNVIREPKIVMALPYRLLYKPFNEVIGGLREDFFVGAVTALGKEIFYLKSMRGAKTPDYLVRDLEDIVFEIGGKSKGRSQFKGMDIKTKIIFVDGYDMKNKKRPLFLAGLING
;
A
#
# COMPACT_ATOMS: atom_id res chain seq x y z
N MET A 1 8.76 -16.99 26.85
CA MET A 1 10.02 -17.21 26.12
C MET A 1 11.23 -16.78 26.95
N ASN A 2 12.37 -17.52 26.92
CA ASN A 2 13.58 -17.17 27.67
C ASN A 2 14.36 -16.06 26.96
N ILE A 3 15.01 -15.14 27.73
CA ILE A 3 15.85 -14.04 27.20
C ILE A 3 16.94 -14.55 26.22
N ASN A 4 17.54 -15.71 26.49
CA ASN A 4 18.54 -16.29 25.59
C ASN A 4 17.97 -16.66 24.20
N GLN A 5 16.72 -17.07 24.12
CA GLN A 5 16.04 -17.32 22.83
C GLN A 5 15.77 -16.01 22.07
N LEU A 6 15.35 -14.95 22.77
CA LEU A 6 15.17 -13.62 22.19
C LEU A 6 16.46 -13.06 21.61
N LEU A 7 17.57 -13.21 22.35
CA LEU A 7 18.92 -12.83 21.89
C LEU A 7 19.34 -13.60 20.63
N ALA A 8 19.00 -14.90 20.56
CA ALA A 8 19.28 -15.70 19.37
C ALA A 8 18.47 -15.22 18.16
N PHE A 9 17.18 -14.88 18.36
CA PHE A 9 16.33 -14.33 17.29
C PHE A 9 16.78 -12.95 16.81
N ASP A 10 17.18 -12.04 17.72
CA ASP A 10 17.75 -10.74 17.33
C ASP A 10 19.02 -10.94 16.47
N ARG A 11 19.93 -11.83 16.89
CA ARG A 11 21.12 -12.14 16.08
C ARG A 11 20.80 -12.71 14.70
N LEU A 12 19.81 -13.60 14.61
CA LEU A 12 19.35 -14.13 13.32
C LEU A 12 18.71 -13.04 12.46
N ALA A 13 17.91 -12.15 13.05
CA ALA A 13 17.31 -11.03 12.35
C ALA A 13 18.38 -10.13 11.74
N ARG A 14 19.43 -9.79 12.48
CA ARG A 14 20.58 -9.01 11.97
C ARG A 14 21.29 -9.72 10.81
N LYS A 15 21.54 -11.04 10.91
CA LYS A 15 22.12 -11.83 9.80
C LYS A 15 21.25 -11.80 8.55
N VAL A 16 19.93 -11.87 8.71
CA VAL A 16 18.99 -11.75 7.58
C VAL A 16 19.06 -10.35 6.98
N GLY A 17 19.03 -9.30 7.82
CA GLY A 17 19.16 -7.92 7.36
C GLY A 17 20.42 -7.68 6.53
N GLN A 18 21.54 -8.33 6.88
CA GLN A 18 22.83 -8.23 6.18
C GLN A 18 22.79 -8.80 4.76
N LYS A 19 21.92 -9.81 4.48
CA LYS A 19 21.77 -10.38 3.13
C LYS A 19 21.14 -9.40 2.14
N TYR A 20 20.36 -8.42 2.63
CA TYR A 20 19.64 -7.46 1.81
C TYR A 20 20.32 -6.09 1.87
N ASN A 21 21.27 -5.85 0.98
CA ASN A 21 22.06 -4.61 0.97
C ASN A 21 21.31 -3.42 0.35
N LYS A 22 20.38 -3.66 -0.58
CA LYS A 22 19.56 -2.60 -1.20
C LYS A 22 18.47 -2.14 -0.23
N ARG A 23 18.39 -0.82 -0.01
CA ARG A 23 17.46 -0.21 0.94
C ARG A 23 16.36 0.53 0.21
N ARG A 24 15.12 0.43 0.70
CA ARG A 24 13.98 1.21 0.22
C ARG A 24 14.13 2.69 0.60
N LYS A 25 13.48 3.60 -0.13
CA LYS A 25 13.49 5.05 0.19
C LYS A 25 13.06 5.29 1.64
N LEU A 26 11.94 4.71 2.06
CA LEU A 26 11.40 4.86 3.41
C LEU A 26 12.40 4.46 4.52
N TYR A 27 13.37 3.59 4.24
CA TYR A 27 14.41 3.23 5.21
C TYR A 27 15.22 4.45 5.69
N ASN A 28 15.63 5.31 4.75
CA ASN A 28 16.40 6.51 5.08
C ASN A 28 15.54 7.53 5.82
N ASP A 29 14.28 7.67 5.46
CA ASP A 29 13.34 8.58 6.12
C ASP A 29 13.10 8.19 7.58
N ILE A 30 13.06 6.87 7.87
CA ILE A 30 12.92 6.36 9.24
C ILE A 30 14.22 6.46 10.03
N LEU A 31 15.35 6.15 9.40
CA LEU A 31 16.67 6.17 10.05
C LEU A 31 17.04 7.56 10.59
N HIS A 32 16.66 8.60 9.85
CA HIS A 32 16.94 10.00 10.20
C HIS A 32 15.75 10.72 10.85
N GLU A 33 14.69 9.99 11.22
CA GLU A 33 13.50 10.57 11.79
C GLU A 33 13.77 11.12 13.20
N ALA A 34 13.59 12.43 13.34
CA ALA A 34 13.68 13.14 14.62
C ALA A 34 12.36 13.06 15.41
N GLY A 35 12.46 13.24 16.73
CA GLY A 35 11.30 13.33 17.61
C GLY A 35 11.08 12.10 18.48
N ALA A 36 10.29 12.30 19.55
CA ALA A 36 10.04 11.28 20.56
C ALA A 36 8.94 10.28 20.17
N HIS A 37 8.12 10.56 19.15
CA HIS A 37 7.04 9.67 18.71
C HIS A 37 7.58 8.29 18.27
N PHE A 38 6.79 7.27 18.46
CA PHE A 38 7.04 5.94 17.92
C PHE A 38 6.65 5.88 16.44
N THR A 39 7.27 5.00 15.68
CA THR A 39 7.05 4.92 14.23
C THR A 39 6.43 3.59 13.85
N GLY A 40 5.24 3.64 13.25
CA GLY A 40 4.58 2.46 12.71
C GLY A 40 4.76 2.34 11.19
N ILE A 41 5.31 1.22 10.72
CA ILE A 41 5.44 0.90 9.30
C ILE A 41 4.27 0.00 8.93
N VAL A 42 3.28 0.54 8.21
CA VAL A 42 2.10 -0.18 7.76
C VAL A 42 2.17 -0.44 6.26
N GLY A 43 1.55 -1.51 5.78
CA GLY A 43 1.53 -1.81 4.35
C GLY A 43 1.20 -3.26 4.03
N PRO A 44 0.96 -3.61 2.76
CA PRO A 44 0.55 -4.95 2.36
C PRO A 44 1.50 -6.05 2.85
N ARG A 45 1.03 -7.28 2.94
CA ARG A 45 1.89 -8.44 3.15
C ARG A 45 2.86 -8.60 1.96
N GLY A 46 4.11 -8.98 2.25
CA GLY A 46 5.12 -9.24 1.22
C GLY A 46 5.87 -8.01 0.69
N VAL A 47 5.59 -6.78 1.17
CA VAL A 47 6.27 -5.55 0.70
C VAL A 47 7.63 -5.28 1.35
N GLY A 48 8.10 -6.16 2.25
CA GLY A 48 9.44 -6.07 2.83
C GLY A 48 9.52 -5.33 4.17
N LYS A 49 8.43 -5.13 4.92
CA LYS A 49 8.41 -4.49 6.24
C LYS A 49 9.38 -5.14 7.22
N THR A 50 9.30 -6.47 7.38
CA THR A 50 10.20 -7.27 8.22
C THR A 50 11.67 -7.12 7.81
N ILE A 51 11.96 -7.09 6.50
CA ILE A 51 13.33 -6.88 6.01
C ILE A 51 13.83 -5.49 6.39
N MET A 52 12.98 -4.47 6.25
CA MET A 52 13.33 -3.10 6.65
C MET A 52 13.65 -2.99 8.14
N LEU A 53 12.84 -3.61 9.04
CA LEU A 53 13.18 -3.66 10.47
C LEU A 53 14.52 -4.36 10.73
N LYS A 54 14.77 -5.48 10.07
CA LYS A 54 16.04 -6.21 10.19
C LYS A 54 17.23 -5.39 9.67
N GLN A 55 17.06 -4.57 8.65
CA GLN A 55 18.07 -3.62 8.18
C GLN A 55 18.28 -2.48 9.19
N LEU A 56 17.22 -1.96 9.82
CA LEU A 56 17.32 -0.96 10.89
C LEU A 56 18.04 -1.51 12.13
N ALA A 57 17.86 -2.81 12.46
CA ALA A 57 18.57 -3.48 13.53
C ALA A 57 20.09 -3.49 13.30
N LEU A 58 20.55 -3.60 12.06
CA LEU A 58 21.97 -3.51 11.73
C LEU A 58 22.55 -2.10 11.90
N ALA A 59 21.76 -1.08 11.63
CA ALA A 59 22.20 0.31 11.68
C ALA A 59 22.35 0.84 13.11
N ASN A 60 21.80 0.15 14.12
CA ASN A 60 21.83 0.60 15.51
C ASN A 60 22.14 -0.57 16.45
N GLU A 61 23.34 -0.55 17.04
CA GLU A 61 23.80 -1.59 17.97
C GLU A 61 22.95 -1.65 19.26
N LYS A 62 22.38 -0.52 19.70
CA LYS A 62 21.52 -0.44 20.89
C LYS A 62 20.06 -0.70 20.57
N SER A 63 19.77 -1.35 19.45
CA SER A 63 18.42 -1.80 19.08
C SER A 63 18.20 -3.26 19.44
N PHE A 64 16.94 -3.66 19.55
CA PHE A 64 16.53 -5.05 19.78
C PHE A 64 15.32 -5.39 18.92
N TYR A 65 15.43 -6.46 18.12
CA TYR A 65 14.35 -6.94 17.25
C TYR A 65 13.53 -8.01 17.97
N ILE A 66 12.20 -7.86 17.93
CA ILE A 66 11.23 -8.81 18.49
C ILE A 66 10.11 -9.04 17.47
N SER A 67 9.83 -10.30 17.14
CA SER A 67 8.61 -10.68 16.39
C SER A 67 7.51 -11.04 17.37
N LEU A 68 6.37 -10.32 17.30
CA LEU A 68 5.30 -10.48 18.29
C LEU A 68 4.47 -11.75 18.09
N ASP A 69 4.60 -12.43 16.97
CA ASP A 69 4.01 -13.76 16.74
C ASP A 69 4.68 -14.88 17.53
N THR A 70 5.85 -14.60 18.11
CA THR A 70 6.65 -15.59 18.86
C THR A 70 6.68 -15.35 20.36
N ILE A 71 6.12 -14.23 20.86
CA ILE A 71 6.17 -13.92 22.29
C ILE A 71 4.95 -14.46 23.04
N GLU A 72 5.22 -14.92 24.26
CA GLU A 72 4.22 -15.27 25.26
C GLU A 72 4.42 -14.36 26.48
N GLY A 73 3.33 -13.80 27.00
CA GLY A 73 3.36 -12.97 28.19
C GLY A 73 3.17 -11.47 27.94
N ASP A 74 3.57 -10.65 28.89
CA ASP A 74 3.36 -9.20 28.88
C ASP A 74 4.48 -8.49 28.13
N LEU A 75 4.12 -7.76 27.08
CA LEU A 75 5.06 -7.04 26.21
C LEU A 75 5.75 -5.88 26.96
N PHE A 76 4.99 -5.18 27.82
CA PHE A 76 5.55 -4.06 28.58
C PHE A 76 6.64 -4.54 29.55
N ASP A 77 6.37 -5.60 30.31
CA ASP A 77 7.33 -6.13 31.28
C ASP A 77 8.59 -6.70 30.60
N LEU A 78 8.42 -7.32 29.43
CA LEU A 78 9.53 -7.79 28.60
C LEU A 78 10.44 -6.64 28.16
N ILE A 79 9.85 -5.60 27.54
CA ILE A 79 10.59 -4.44 27.03
C ILE A 79 11.25 -3.68 28.19
N LYS A 80 10.56 -3.49 29.32
CA LYS A 80 11.10 -2.87 30.52
C LYS A 80 12.33 -3.63 31.01
N THR A 81 12.24 -4.95 31.13
CA THR A 81 13.37 -5.80 31.57
C THR A 81 14.57 -5.65 30.66
N LEU A 82 14.37 -5.72 29.32
CA LEU A 82 15.46 -5.56 28.35
C LEU A 82 16.05 -4.15 28.39
N HIS A 83 15.23 -3.12 28.56
CA HIS A 83 15.68 -1.74 28.71
C HIS A 83 16.56 -1.56 29.96
N GLU A 84 16.11 -2.02 31.12
CA GLU A 84 16.78 -1.86 32.41
C GLU A 84 18.06 -2.71 32.51
N THR A 85 18.04 -3.96 32.04
CA THR A 85 19.17 -4.89 32.18
C THR A 85 20.21 -4.74 31.06
N MET A 86 19.79 -4.46 29.81
CA MET A 86 20.67 -4.41 28.66
C MET A 86 20.85 -3.00 28.06
N ARG A 87 20.22 -1.98 28.66
CA ARG A 87 20.26 -0.59 28.21
C ARG A 87 19.81 -0.38 26.76
N ILE A 88 18.88 -1.21 26.27
CA ILE A 88 18.30 -1.08 24.93
C ILE A 88 17.48 0.20 24.87
N LYS A 89 17.66 1.01 23.82
CA LYS A 89 16.95 2.27 23.61
C LYS A 89 16.02 2.24 22.41
N LEU A 90 16.23 1.34 21.47
CA LEU A 90 15.41 1.18 20.27
C LEU A 90 14.84 -0.24 20.20
N PHE A 91 13.52 -0.35 20.21
CA PHE A 91 12.84 -1.63 20.02
C PHE A 91 12.22 -1.70 18.63
N LEU A 92 12.46 -2.81 17.94
CA LEU A 92 11.99 -3.08 16.59
C LEU A 92 10.99 -4.23 16.67
N LEU A 93 9.67 -3.88 16.69
CA LEU A 93 8.59 -4.83 16.94
C LEU A 93 7.93 -5.22 15.60
N ASP A 94 8.02 -6.49 15.24
CA ASP A 94 7.46 -7.00 13.99
C ASP A 94 6.08 -7.65 14.19
N GLU A 95 5.19 -7.52 13.20
CA GLU A 95 3.86 -8.13 13.13
C GLU A 95 2.95 -7.80 14.34
N VAL A 96 2.93 -6.54 14.78
CA VAL A 96 2.24 -6.13 16.01
C VAL A 96 0.74 -6.43 16.03
N HIS A 97 0.10 -6.58 14.88
CA HIS A 97 -1.32 -6.87 14.76
C HIS A 97 -1.74 -8.24 15.29
N VAL A 98 -0.79 -9.15 15.52
CA VAL A 98 -1.07 -10.47 16.13
C VAL A 98 -1.13 -10.42 17.67
N TYR A 99 -0.68 -9.32 18.30
CA TYR A 99 -0.67 -9.17 19.75
C TYR A 99 -1.88 -8.32 20.21
N PRO A 100 -2.89 -8.91 20.88
CA PRO A 100 -4.18 -8.25 21.13
C PRO A 100 -4.12 -6.99 22.01
N ARG A 101 -3.12 -6.89 22.90
CA ARG A 101 -2.95 -5.76 23.81
C ARG A 101 -1.96 -4.70 23.32
N PHE A 102 -1.54 -4.79 22.07
CA PHE A 102 -0.48 -3.96 21.52
C PHE A 102 -0.68 -2.46 21.75
N GLU A 103 -1.88 -1.93 21.47
CA GLU A 103 -2.16 -0.50 21.60
C GLU A 103 -2.06 0.00 23.05
N ALA A 104 -2.56 -0.80 24.01
CA ALA A 104 -2.47 -0.49 25.44
C ALA A 104 -1.01 -0.48 25.91
N ASP A 105 -0.25 -1.51 25.51
CA ASP A 105 1.15 -1.62 25.92
C ASP A 105 2.00 -0.55 25.23
N LEU A 106 1.72 -0.23 23.95
CA LEU A 106 2.42 0.84 23.22
C LEU A 106 2.25 2.20 23.92
N LYS A 107 1.01 2.54 24.36
CA LYS A 107 0.76 3.74 25.16
C LYS A 107 1.56 3.73 26.44
N LYS A 108 1.53 2.62 27.20
CA LYS A 108 2.25 2.47 28.47
C LYS A 108 3.77 2.59 28.28
N LEU A 109 4.32 1.98 27.23
CA LEU A 109 5.73 2.08 26.86
C LEU A 109 6.14 3.53 26.60
N TYR A 110 5.34 4.26 25.84
CA TYR A 110 5.62 5.66 25.51
C TYR A 110 5.57 6.57 26.74
N ASP A 111 4.59 6.36 27.63
CA ASP A 111 4.35 7.25 28.78
C ASP A 111 5.32 6.97 29.96
N VAL A 112 5.93 5.77 30.03
CA VAL A 112 6.70 5.32 31.22
C VAL A 112 8.19 5.16 30.94
N LEU A 113 8.61 4.80 29.71
CA LEU A 113 10.00 4.47 29.40
C LEU A 113 10.62 5.48 28.43
N ASP A 114 11.90 5.80 28.66
CA ASP A 114 12.70 6.61 27.74
C ASP A 114 13.32 5.73 26.63
N ILE A 115 12.46 5.32 25.69
CA ILE A 115 12.81 4.44 24.57
C ILE A 115 12.17 4.93 23.27
N LYS A 116 12.68 4.43 22.15
CA LYS A 116 12.04 4.55 20.82
C LYS A 116 11.52 3.18 20.40
N VAL A 117 10.34 3.15 19.79
CA VAL A 117 9.77 1.94 19.18
C VAL A 117 9.53 2.20 17.70
N ILE A 118 9.99 1.29 16.86
CA ILE A 118 9.60 1.17 15.46
C ILE A 118 8.91 -0.19 15.29
N PHE A 119 7.73 -0.20 14.72
CA PHE A 119 6.96 -1.43 14.60
C PHE A 119 6.36 -1.62 13.20
N THR A 120 5.99 -2.87 12.87
CA THR A 120 5.32 -3.17 11.59
C THR A 120 3.95 -3.78 11.78
N SER A 121 3.06 -3.49 10.82
CA SER A 121 1.77 -4.16 10.70
C SER A 121 1.42 -4.41 9.23
N SER A 122 0.80 -5.56 8.95
CA SER A 122 0.28 -5.88 7.61
C SER A 122 -1.13 -5.36 7.35
N THR A 123 -1.72 -4.67 8.32
CA THR A 123 -3.02 -4.02 8.21
C THR A 123 -2.90 -2.55 8.55
N ALA A 124 -3.67 -1.70 7.88
CA ALA A 124 -3.82 -0.31 8.31
C ALA A 124 -4.60 -0.31 9.62
N LEU A 125 -3.85 -0.25 10.71
CA LEU A 125 -4.40 -0.28 12.07
C LEU A 125 -5.32 0.93 12.27
N GLY A 126 -6.51 0.68 12.78
CA GLY A 126 -7.40 1.72 13.26
C GLY A 126 -6.87 2.41 14.54
N MET A 127 -5.54 2.64 14.63
CA MET A 127 -4.89 3.17 15.83
C MET A 127 -5.44 4.52 16.26
N TYR A 128 -5.97 5.29 15.29
CA TYR A 128 -6.64 6.56 15.60
C TYR A 128 -8.11 6.39 15.97
N GLU A 129 -8.70 5.21 15.71
CA GLU A 129 -10.06 4.83 16.09
C GLU A 129 -10.08 4.02 17.39
N SER A 130 -8.91 3.61 17.90
CA SER A 130 -8.81 2.85 19.14
C SER A 130 -9.19 3.70 20.35
N GLY A 131 -9.67 3.07 21.43
CA GLY A 131 -9.94 3.72 22.71
C GLY A 131 -8.68 4.29 23.40
N TYR A 132 -7.49 4.05 22.85
CA TYR A 132 -6.21 4.54 23.35
C TYR A 132 -5.76 5.77 22.55
N ASP A 133 -5.47 6.88 23.22
CA ASP A 133 -4.94 8.09 22.59
C ASP A 133 -3.48 7.87 22.12
N LEU A 134 -3.33 7.39 20.88
CA LEU A 134 -2.03 7.19 20.22
C LEU A 134 -1.70 8.31 19.22
N SER A 135 -2.61 9.26 18.99
CA SER A 135 -2.50 10.25 17.92
C SER A 135 -1.24 11.13 18.00
N ARG A 136 -0.78 11.47 19.21
CA ARG A 136 0.47 12.22 19.44
C ARG A 136 1.68 11.36 19.76
N ARG A 137 1.49 10.04 19.91
CA ARG A 137 2.53 9.09 20.35
C ARG A 137 3.11 8.30 19.19
N VAL A 138 2.34 8.15 18.11
CA VAL A 138 2.69 7.29 16.98
C VAL A 138 2.54 8.05 15.67
N LEU A 139 3.54 7.95 14.81
CA LEU A 139 3.48 8.37 13.43
C LEU A 139 3.46 7.12 12.52
N LEU A 140 2.40 6.99 11.71
CA LEU A 140 2.29 5.89 10.75
C LEU A 140 2.90 6.28 9.41
N LYS A 141 3.75 5.39 8.88
CA LYS A 141 4.35 5.51 7.55
C LYS A 141 3.96 4.31 6.71
N SER A 142 3.45 4.55 5.52
CA SER A 142 3.03 3.48 4.61
C SER A 142 4.19 2.98 3.77
N LEU A 143 4.42 1.66 3.78
CA LEU A 143 5.33 0.97 2.86
C LEU A 143 4.51 0.24 1.82
N TYR A 144 4.40 0.82 0.64
CA TYR A 144 3.70 0.22 -0.50
C TYR A 144 4.57 -0.80 -1.25
N PRO A 145 4.03 -1.61 -2.19
CA PRO A 145 4.83 -2.34 -3.16
C PRO A 145 5.87 -1.45 -3.83
N PHE A 146 6.85 -1.99 -4.52
CA PHE A 146 7.82 -1.17 -5.25
C PHE A 146 7.11 -0.17 -6.16
N SER A 147 7.56 1.09 -6.18
CA SER A 147 7.32 1.95 -7.31
C SER A 147 8.05 1.40 -8.55
N LEU A 148 7.68 1.81 -9.76
CA LEU A 148 8.43 1.39 -10.96
C LEU A 148 9.91 1.79 -10.88
N ARG A 149 10.19 2.94 -10.26
CA ARG A 149 11.55 3.42 -9.96
C ARG A 149 12.32 2.45 -9.03
N GLU A 150 11.70 2.05 -7.91
CA GLU A 150 12.33 1.09 -7.00
C GLU A 150 12.51 -0.27 -7.67
N TYR A 151 11.51 -0.74 -8.42
CA TYR A 151 11.61 -2.00 -9.16
C TYR A 151 12.79 -2.00 -10.14
N ALA A 152 12.94 -0.96 -10.95
CA ALA A 152 14.06 -0.84 -11.89
C ALA A 152 15.41 -0.82 -11.16
N ARG A 153 15.51 -0.10 -10.03
CA ARG A 153 16.72 -0.05 -9.20
C ARG A 153 17.04 -1.41 -8.58
N PHE A 154 16.03 -2.09 -8.02
CA PHE A 154 16.26 -3.35 -7.31
C PHE A 154 16.56 -4.51 -8.26
N LYS A 155 15.88 -4.58 -9.39
CA LYS A 155 16.01 -5.70 -10.33
C LYS A 155 17.07 -5.49 -11.39
N TYR A 156 17.16 -4.29 -11.96
CA TYR A 156 18.00 -3.98 -13.12
C TYR A 156 19.15 -3.04 -12.81
N GLU A 157 19.28 -2.59 -11.55
CA GLU A 157 20.29 -1.61 -11.10
C GLU A 157 20.27 -0.29 -11.90
N GLN A 158 19.09 0.06 -12.39
CA GLN A 158 18.86 1.29 -13.13
C GLN A 158 18.34 2.38 -12.19
N GLU A 159 18.99 3.52 -12.22
CA GLU A 159 18.54 4.73 -11.54
C GLU A 159 18.10 5.76 -12.56
N PHE A 160 17.06 6.52 -12.25
CA PHE A 160 16.49 7.56 -13.07
C PHE A 160 16.52 8.89 -12.35
N ALA A 161 16.62 9.98 -13.10
CA ALA A 161 16.48 11.33 -12.55
C ALA A 161 15.15 11.51 -11.82
N ASP A 162 15.12 12.41 -10.86
CA ASP A 162 13.88 12.73 -10.13
C ASP A 162 12.82 13.26 -11.11
N LEU A 163 11.58 12.83 -10.89
CA LEU A 163 10.44 13.20 -11.69
C LEU A 163 9.30 13.63 -10.79
N THR A 164 8.76 14.80 -11.04
CA THR A 164 7.58 15.33 -10.37
C THR A 164 6.35 15.22 -11.27
N LEU A 165 5.16 15.35 -10.70
CA LEU A 165 3.92 15.42 -11.47
C LEU A 165 3.91 16.67 -12.38
N GLN A 166 4.51 17.77 -11.95
CA GLN A 166 4.62 19.00 -12.74
C GLN A 166 5.54 18.81 -13.95
N ASP A 167 6.64 18.04 -13.82
CA ASP A 167 7.50 17.70 -14.96
C ASP A 167 6.74 16.91 -16.02
N ILE A 168 5.90 15.96 -15.60
CA ILE A 168 5.03 15.19 -16.50
C ILE A 168 4.05 16.11 -17.23
N ILE A 169 3.41 17.04 -16.52
CA ILE A 169 2.46 18.02 -17.08
C ILE A 169 3.18 18.91 -18.11
N ALA A 170 4.31 19.48 -17.72
CA ALA A 170 5.12 20.37 -18.56
C ALA A 170 5.87 19.67 -19.70
N LYS A 171 5.91 18.33 -19.71
CA LYS A 171 6.72 17.48 -20.63
C LYS A 171 8.23 17.64 -20.41
N ASN A 172 8.64 18.05 -19.25
CA ASN A 172 10.04 18.14 -18.87
C ASN A 172 10.53 16.77 -18.39
N VAL A 173 10.61 15.81 -19.30
CA VAL A 173 10.98 14.42 -19.04
C VAL A 173 12.23 14.08 -19.83
N SER A 174 13.30 13.70 -19.14
CA SER A 174 14.57 13.33 -19.77
C SER A 174 14.43 12.01 -20.57
N ALA A 175 15.24 11.88 -21.62
CA ALA A 175 15.15 10.73 -22.53
C ALA A 175 15.45 9.38 -21.86
N ASP A 176 16.31 9.37 -20.84
CA ASP A 176 16.67 8.17 -20.08
C ASP A 176 15.50 7.56 -19.31
N ILE A 177 14.57 8.39 -18.83
CA ILE A 177 13.35 7.96 -18.11
C ILE A 177 12.49 7.02 -18.96
N PHE A 178 12.51 7.17 -20.28
CA PHE A 178 11.72 6.31 -21.16
C PHE A 178 12.17 4.85 -21.16
N ARG A 179 13.41 4.54 -20.78
CA ARG A 179 13.87 3.16 -20.61
C ARG A 179 13.10 2.40 -19.53
N ALA A 180 12.58 3.10 -18.50
CA ALA A 180 11.74 2.47 -17.49
C ALA A 180 10.45 1.86 -18.07
N GLY A 181 9.97 2.37 -19.19
CA GLY A 181 8.80 1.83 -19.90
C GLY A 181 8.98 0.40 -20.40
N GLU A 182 10.23 -0.03 -20.66
CA GLU A 182 10.54 -1.41 -21.08
C GLU A 182 10.20 -2.42 -19.99
N HIS A 183 10.29 -2.02 -18.73
CA HIS A 183 10.03 -2.88 -17.56
C HIS A 183 8.57 -2.82 -17.09
N PHE A 184 7.76 -1.92 -17.64
CA PHE A 184 6.42 -1.65 -17.14
C PHE A 184 5.47 -2.85 -17.22
N SER A 185 5.53 -3.61 -18.32
CA SER A 185 4.68 -4.79 -18.51
C SER A 185 4.97 -5.86 -17.43
N GLU A 186 6.23 -6.15 -17.16
CA GLU A 186 6.64 -7.12 -16.15
C GLU A 186 6.30 -6.62 -14.73
N TYR A 187 6.52 -5.33 -14.49
CA TYR A 187 6.21 -4.67 -13.23
C TYR A 187 4.73 -4.86 -12.86
N VAL A 188 3.79 -4.55 -13.76
CA VAL A 188 2.34 -4.66 -13.47
C VAL A 188 1.87 -6.12 -13.39
N GLN A 189 2.61 -7.07 -13.93
CA GLN A 189 2.32 -8.51 -13.86
C GLN A 189 2.84 -9.19 -12.59
N GLY A 190 3.22 -8.43 -11.58
CA GLY A 190 3.63 -8.94 -10.26
C GLY A 190 5.04 -8.51 -9.86
N GLY A 191 5.85 -7.97 -10.77
CA GLY A 191 7.20 -7.49 -10.47
C GLY A 191 7.27 -6.41 -9.39
N LEU A 192 6.17 -5.66 -9.19
CA LEU A 192 6.07 -4.67 -8.11
C LEU A 192 6.16 -5.28 -6.70
N MET A 193 5.93 -6.58 -6.55
CA MET A 193 6.04 -7.23 -5.25
C MET A 193 7.51 -7.61 -4.98
N PRO A 194 8.13 -7.16 -3.87
CA PRO A 194 9.55 -7.41 -3.58
C PRO A 194 9.96 -8.89 -3.62
N PHE A 195 9.08 -9.80 -3.25
CA PHE A 195 9.36 -11.23 -3.32
C PHE A 195 9.51 -11.75 -4.78
N ALA A 196 8.96 -11.04 -5.77
CA ALA A 196 9.15 -11.39 -7.19
C ALA A 196 10.61 -11.26 -7.66
N LEU A 197 11.50 -10.62 -6.89
CA LEU A 197 12.93 -10.62 -7.17
C LEU A 197 13.58 -12.01 -6.99
N GLN A 198 12.97 -12.90 -6.20
CA GLN A 198 13.49 -14.21 -5.85
C GLN A 198 12.56 -15.35 -6.27
N GLU A 199 11.27 -15.05 -6.43
CA GLU A 199 10.23 -16.03 -6.72
C GLU A 199 9.85 -16.01 -8.21
N PRO A 200 10.03 -17.11 -8.94
CA PRO A 200 9.72 -17.15 -10.37
C PRO A 200 8.22 -17.14 -10.67
N GLN A 201 7.39 -17.45 -9.67
CA GLN A 201 5.93 -17.50 -9.79
C GLN A 201 5.26 -16.59 -8.74
N PRO A 202 5.42 -15.26 -8.85
CA PRO A 202 4.95 -14.33 -7.82
C PRO A 202 3.43 -14.34 -7.61
N LEU A 203 2.64 -14.67 -8.63
CA LEU A 203 1.18 -14.74 -8.49
C LEU A 203 0.73 -15.92 -7.62
N MET A 204 1.42 -17.05 -7.60
CA MET A 204 1.11 -18.14 -6.67
C MET A 204 1.37 -17.75 -5.21
N ILE A 205 2.47 -17.04 -4.96
CA ILE A 205 2.76 -16.49 -3.62
C ILE A 205 1.70 -15.45 -3.23
N LEU A 206 1.31 -14.58 -4.17
CA LEU A 206 0.28 -13.57 -3.94
C LEU A 206 -1.08 -14.22 -3.59
N GLU A 207 -1.45 -15.32 -4.25
CA GLU A 207 -2.68 -16.07 -3.92
C GLU A 207 -2.63 -16.60 -2.48
N ASN A 208 -1.51 -17.18 -2.05
CA ASN A 208 -1.33 -17.63 -0.67
C ASN A 208 -1.37 -16.47 0.33
N ILE A 209 -0.79 -15.33 -0.02
CA ILE A 209 -0.88 -14.11 0.77
C ILE A 209 -2.35 -13.66 0.91
N LEU A 210 -3.11 -13.64 -0.18
CA LEU A 210 -4.52 -13.25 -0.15
C LEU A 210 -5.36 -14.19 0.74
N LYS A 211 -5.15 -15.51 0.63
CA LYS A 211 -5.78 -16.50 1.53
C LYS A 211 -5.43 -16.24 3.00
N THR A 212 -4.17 -15.88 3.29
CA THR A 212 -3.74 -15.54 4.65
C THR A 212 -4.42 -14.27 5.16
N ILE A 213 -4.52 -13.24 4.33
CA ILE A 213 -5.22 -11.98 4.66
C ILE A 213 -6.67 -12.29 5.04
N ILE A 214 -7.39 -13.06 4.21
CA ILE A 214 -8.81 -13.35 4.43
C ILE A 214 -9.03 -14.26 5.65
N ARG A 215 -8.23 -15.34 5.77
CA ARG A 215 -8.47 -16.38 6.77
C ARG A 215 -7.78 -16.15 8.12
N LYS A 216 -6.79 -15.23 8.19
CA LYS A 216 -6.05 -14.91 9.42
C LYS A 216 -6.11 -13.44 9.78
N ASP A 217 -5.67 -12.52 8.90
CA ASP A 217 -5.51 -11.11 9.28
C ASP A 217 -6.85 -10.40 9.50
N ILE A 218 -7.81 -10.59 8.61
CA ILE A 218 -9.14 -9.97 8.74
C ILE A 218 -9.86 -10.41 10.03
N PRO A 219 -9.88 -11.71 10.41
CA PRO A 219 -10.45 -12.15 11.70
C PRO A 219 -9.79 -11.54 12.94
N HIS A 220 -8.53 -11.15 12.89
CA HIS A 220 -7.88 -10.42 13.99
C HIS A 220 -8.41 -8.99 14.16
N ILE A 221 -8.87 -8.37 13.05
CA ILE A 221 -9.38 -6.99 13.07
C ILE A 221 -10.89 -6.98 13.39
N ALA A 222 -11.63 -7.95 12.84
CA ALA A 222 -13.09 -8.01 12.94
C ALA A 222 -13.53 -9.45 13.28
N LYS A 223 -14.43 -9.56 14.27
CA LYS A 223 -15.03 -10.85 14.63
C LYS A 223 -16.04 -11.25 13.54
N LEU A 224 -15.60 -12.05 12.57
CA LEU A 224 -16.42 -12.56 11.49
C LEU A 224 -16.67 -14.05 11.62
N MET A 225 -17.85 -14.49 11.19
CA MET A 225 -18.19 -15.90 11.07
C MET A 225 -17.53 -16.49 9.80
N THR A 226 -17.37 -17.81 9.76
CA THR A 226 -16.71 -18.51 8.63
C THR A 226 -17.42 -18.26 7.31
N ASP A 227 -18.74 -18.25 7.28
CA ASP A 227 -19.55 -17.96 6.10
C ASP A 227 -19.36 -16.51 5.58
N GLU A 228 -19.04 -15.57 6.46
CA GLU A 228 -18.72 -14.19 6.08
C GLU A 228 -17.37 -14.11 5.36
N LEU A 229 -16.40 -14.94 5.72
CA LEU A 229 -15.11 -15.04 5.01
C LEU A 229 -15.30 -15.56 3.59
N ASP A 230 -16.20 -16.52 3.40
CA ASP A 230 -16.56 -17.04 2.07
C ASP A 230 -17.25 -15.95 1.22
N LYS A 231 -18.08 -15.10 1.85
CA LYS A 231 -18.68 -13.93 1.17
C LYS A 231 -17.62 -12.90 0.76
N ILE A 232 -16.58 -12.69 1.56
CA ILE A 232 -15.45 -11.83 1.21
C ILE A 232 -14.70 -12.39 -0.01
N GLU A 233 -14.48 -13.71 -0.08
CA GLU A 233 -13.86 -14.34 -1.25
C GLU A 233 -14.72 -14.19 -2.52
N GLN A 234 -16.05 -14.39 -2.41
CA GLN A 234 -16.99 -14.17 -3.50
C GLN A 234 -16.98 -12.71 -3.97
N LEU A 235 -16.92 -11.76 -3.03
CA LEU A 235 -16.83 -10.32 -3.31
C LEU A 235 -15.57 -9.99 -4.10
N LEU A 236 -14.42 -10.48 -3.67
CA LEU A 236 -13.15 -10.27 -4.39
C LEU A 236 -13.18 -10.89 -5.79
N ARG A 237 -13.73 -12.09 -5.91
CA ARG A 237 -13.92 -12.73 -7.21
C ARG A 237 -14.81 -11.89 -8.13
N PHE A 238 -15.92 -11.37 -7.63
CA PHE A 238 -16.79 -10.47 -8.40
C PHE A 238 -16.02 -9.23 -8.87
N ILE A 239 -15.30 -8.55 -7.96
CA ILE A 239 -14.53 -7.34 -8.29
C ILE A 239 -13.41 -7.66 -9.31
N GLY A 240 -12.66 -8.74 -9.12
CA GLY A 240 -11.56 -9.13 -10.00
C GLY A 240 -12.00 -9.53 -11.42
N LEU A 241 -13.18 -10.15 -11.54
CA LEU A 241 -13.77 -10.55 -12.82
C LEU A 241 -14.46 -9.42 -13.56
N SER A 242 -14.87 -8.37 -12.85
CA SER A 242 -15.61 -7.24 -13.40
C SER A 242 -14.69 -6.19 -14.02
N GLY A 243 -15.22 -5.41 -14.99
CA GLY A 243 -14.59 -4.14 -15.38
C GLY A 243 -14.58 -3.16 -14.19
N VAL A 244 -13.67 -2.18 -14.22
CA VAL A 244 -13.52 -1.23 -13.09
C VAL A 244 -14.74 -0.31 -12.96
N ASP A 245 -15.40 0.02 -14.07
CA ASP A 245 -16.55 0.89 -14.04
C ASP A 245 -17.78 0.22 -13.45
N GLY A 246 -18.49 0.97 -12.60
CA GLY A 246 -19.75 0.53 -11.99
C GLY A 246 -19.60 -0.36 -10.76
N ILE A 247 -18.39 -0.64 -10.29
CA ILE A 247 -18.19 -1.36 -9.02
C ILE A 247 -18.30 -0.37 -7.87
N ASN A 248 -19.35 -0.57 -7.05
CA ASN A 248 -19.63 0.18 -5.83
C ASN A 248 -20.31 -0.73 -4.80
N TYR A 249 -20.65 -0.22 -3.62
CA TYR A 249 -21.29 -1.01 -2.56
C TYR A 249 -22.60 -1.69 -3.02
N SER A 250 -23.44 -0.98 -3.76
CA SER A 250 -24.73 -1.50 -4.23
C SER A 250 -24.55 -2.60 -5.28
N SER A 251 -23.64 -2.44 -6.23
CA SER A 251 -23.37 -3.49 -7.23
C SER A 251 -22.72 -4.72 -6.59
N ALA A 252 -21.81 -4.52 -5.64
CA ALA A 252 -21.17 -5.56 -4.87
C ALA A 252 -22.18 -6.36 -4.03
N ALA A 253 -23.03 -5.65 -3.28
CA ALA A 253 -24.09 -6.26 -2.45
C ALA A 253 -25.04 -7.14 -3.27
N ARG A 254 -25.48 -6.65 -4.43
CA ARG A 254 -26.38 -7.38 -5.31
C ARG A 254 -25.76 -8.67 -5.86
N ASN A 255 -24.51 -8.59 -6.32
CA ASN A 255 -23.84 -9.74 -6.95
C ASN A 255 -23.45 -10.83 -5.95
N VAL A 256 -23.14 -10.47 -4.70
CA VAL A 256 -22.76 -11.43 -3.65
C VAL A 256 -23.95 -11.84 -2.76
N GLN A 257 -25.13 -11.27 -3.01
CA GLN A 257 -26.37 -11.50 -2.23
C GLN A 257 -26.17 -11.24 -0.73
N ILE A 258 -25.66 -10.05 -0.42
CA ILE A 258 -25.48 -9.52 0.93
C ILE A 258 -26.13 -8.15 1.05
N THR A 259 -26.30 -7.63 2.26
CA THR A 259 -26.77 -6.25 2.45
C THR A 259 -25.70 -5.24 2.03
N LYS A 260 -26.12 -4.03 1.65
CA LYS A 260 -25.20 -2.95 1.34
C LYS A 260 -24.26 -2.63 2.52
N TYR A 261 -24.77 -2.68 3.74
CA TYR A 261 -23.99 -2.50 4.97
C TYR A 261 -22.86 -3.54 5.08
N LYS A 262 -23.15 -4.82 4.81
CA LYS A 262 -22.13 -5.89 4.81
C LYS A 262 -21.11 -5.69 3.69
N ALA A 263 -21.55 -5.28 2.49
CA ALA A 263 -20.63 -4.98 1.39
C ALA A 263 -19.66 -3.84 1.76
N GLU A 264 -20.18 -2.76 2.36
CA GLU A 264 -19.35 -1.65 2.87
C GLU A 264 -18.36 -2.11 3.94
N GLN A 265 -18.82 -2.91 4.90
CA GLN A 265 -17.97 -3.46 5.95
C GLN A 265 -16.82 -4.30 5.36
N TYR A 266 -17.13 -5.24 4.47
CA TYR A 266 -16.13 -6.13 3.87
C TYR A 266 -15.14 -5.37 2.98
N ILE A 267 -15.62 -4.43 2.18
CA ILE A 267 -14.76 -3.57 1.35
C ILE A 267 -13.85 -2.72 2.22
N THR A 268 -14.33 -2.20 3.35
CA THR A 268 -13.53 -1.44 4.32
C THR A 268 -12.43 -2.31 4.93
N LEU A 269 -12.73 -3.56 5.30
CA LEU A 269 -11.72 -4.50 5.81
C LEU A 269 -10.65 -4.82 4.76
N LEU A 270 -11.07 -5.04 3.51
CA LEU A 270 -10.16 -5.32 2.39
C LEU A 270 -9.29 -4.10 2.02
N GLU A 271 -9.81 -2.88 2.16
CA GLU A 271 -9.01 -1.67 2.01
C GLU A 271 -7.98 -1.53 3.14
N ARG A 272 -8.38 -1.77 4.40
CA ARG A 272 -7.46 -1.80 5.54
C ARG A 272 -6.37 -2.87 5.41
N ALA A 273 -6.66 -3.95 4.69
CA ALA A 273 -5.70 -4.99 4.33
C ALA A 273 -4.92 -4.70 3.02
N PHE A 274 -5.07 -3.52 2.44
CA PHE A 274 -4.40 -3.09 1.20
C PHE A 274 -4.73 -3.95 -0.04
N VAL A 275 -5.90 -4.57 -0.10
CA VAL A 275 -6.36 -5.38 -1.24
C VAL A 275 -7.22 -4.56 -2.21
N LEU A 276 -7.93 -3.56 -1.69
CA LEU A 276 -8.81 -2.68 -2.45
C LEU A 276 -8.50 -1.20 -2.16
N HIS A 277 -9.00 -0.33 -3.05
CA HIS A 277 -9.07 1.12 -2.86
C HIS A 277 -10.51 1.58 -3.02
N ARG A 278 -10.96 2.48 -2.14
CA ARG A 278 -12.24 3.18 -2.23
C ARG A 278 -11.99 4.60 -2.73
N ILE A 279 -12.40 4.89 -3.93
CA ILE A 279 -12.27 6.23 -4.51
C ILE A 279 -13.62 6.93 -4.45
N PHE A 280 -13.70 8.00 -3.66
CA PHE A 280 -14.93 8.76 -3.48
C PHE A 280 -15.11 9.78 -4.62
N PRO A 281 -16.37 10.18 -4.92
CA PRO A 281 -16.60 11.20 -5.94
C PRO A 281 -16.18 12.59 -5.46
N ARG A 282 -15.76 13.46 -6.39
CA ARG A 282 -15.53 14.86 -6.08
C ARG A 282 -16.82 15.55 -5.65
N GLY A 283 -16.78 16.26 -4.54
CA GLY A 283 -17.81 17.20 -4.10
C GLY A 283 -19.06 16.58 -3.51
N SER A 284 -19.62 17.34 -2.62
CA SER A 284 -20.96 17.36 -2.03
C SER A 284 -21.25 16.57 -0.76
N ASN A 285 -22.10 17.19 0.05
CA ASN A 285 -22.67 16.82 1.33
C ASN A 285 -23.59 15.57 1.33
N VAL A 286 -23.68 14.85 0.22
CA VAL A 286 -24.48 13.62 0.13
C VAL A 286 -23.54 12.43 0.16
N ILE A 287 -23.78 11.47 1.05
CA ILE A 287 -23.08 10.21 1.13
C ILE A 287 -23.20 9.49 -0.23
N ARG A 288 -22.11 9.50 -0.98
CA ARG A 288 -22.03 8.85 -2.29
C ARG A 288 -21.21 7.59 -2.19
N GLU A 289 -21.62 6.59 -2.98
CA GLU A 289 -20.89 5.33 -3.02
C GLU A 289 -19.53 5.51 -3.73
N PRO A 290 -18.44 4.94 -3.18
CA PRO A 290 -17.15 4.97 -3.82
C PRO A 290 -17.11 4.07 -5.06
N LYS A 291 -16.24 4.40 -6.01
CA LYS A 291 -15.72 3.48 -7.03
C LYS A 291 -14.73 2.55 -6.35
N ILE A 292 -14.88 1.25 -6.53
CA ILE A 292 -14.00 0.24 -5.93
C ILE A 292 -12.97 -0.20 -6.97
N VAL A 293 -11.71 -0.08 -6.63
CA VAL A 293 -10.56 -0.40 -7.48
C VAL A 293 -9.71 -1.44 -6.76
N MET A 294 -9.21 -2.44 -7.48
CA MET A 294 -8.38 -3.47 -6.89
C MET A 294 -6.92 -2.99 -6.76
N ALA A 295 -6.26 -3.32 -5.68
CA ALA A 295 -4.82 -3.04 -5.59
C ALA A 295 -4.05 -3.94 -6.55
N LEU A 296 -3.05 -3.36 -7.23
CA LEU A 296 -2.18 -4.12 -8.13
C LEU A 296 -1.28 -5.08 -7.31
N PRO A 297 -1.07 -6.34 -7.70
CA PRO A 297 -1.52 -7.01 -8.92
C PRO A 297 -2.68 -8.02 -8.70
N TYR A 298 -3.48 -7.88 -7.64
CA TYR A 298 -4.49 -8.87 -7.23
C TYR A 298 -5.50 -9.23 -8.32
N ARG A 299 -5.79 -8.34 -9.28
CA ARG A 299 -6.71 -8.61 -10.40
C ARG A 299 -6.26 -9.80 -11.24
N LEU A 300 -4.94 -10.02 -11.36
CA LEU A 300 -4.35 -11.13 -12.11
C LEU A 300 -4.60 -12.52 -11.50
N LEU A 301 -5.09 -12.58 -10.26
CA LEU A 301 -5.54 -13.85 -9.65
C LEU A 301 -6.88 -14.35 -10.20
N TYR A 302 -7.61 -13.50 -10.92
CA TYR A 302 -8.98 -13.81 -11.38
C TYR A 302 -9.10 -13.93 -12.90
N LYS A 303 -8.24 -13.25 -13.65
CA LYS A 303 -8.21 -13.27 -15.12
C LYS A 303 -6.80 -13.13 -15.66
N PRO A 304 -6.51 -13.70 -16.84
CA PRO A 304 -5.22 -13.52 -17.48
C PRO A 304 -4.99 -12.07 -17.90
N PHE A 305 -3.72 -11.68 -17.97
CA PHE A 305 -3.27 -10.31 -18.22
C PHE A 305 -3.96 -9.65 -19.41
N ASN A 306 -4.07 -10.37 -20.55
CA ASN A 306 -4.63 -9.82 -21.78
C ASN A 306 -6.11 -9.42 -21.66
N GLU A 307 -6.85 -10.06 -20.76
CA GLU A 307 -8.28 -9.76 -20.54
C GLU A 307 -8.51 -8.61 -19.56
N VAL A 308 -7.52 -8.26 -18.74
CA VAL A 308 -7.65 -7.27 -17.68
C VAL A 308 -6.82 -6.00 -17.86
N ILE A 309 -6.14 -5.84 -18.98
CA ILE A 309 -5.25 -4.70 -19.24
C ILE A 309 -5.93 -3.36 -18.94
N GLY A 310 -7.21 -3.20 -19.29
CA GLY A 310 -7.99 -1.98 -19.00
C GLY A 310 -8.06 -1.70 -17.51
N GLY A 311 -8.46 -2.71 -16.72
CA GLY A 311 -8.54 -2.61 -15.26
C GLY A 311 -7.18 -2.40 -14.61
N LEU A 312 -6.13 -3.09 -15.08
CA LEU A 312 -4.78 -2.95 -14.53
C LEU A 312 -4.20 -1.55 -14.71
N ARG A 313 -4.56 -0.82 -15.79
CA ARG A 313 -4.14 0.58 -15.96
C ARG A 313 -4.69 1.48 -14.85
N GLU A 314 -5.97 1.29 -14.52
CA GLU A 314 -6.62 2.05 -13.45
C GLU A 314 -6.11 1.61 -12.06
N ASP A 315 -5.99 0.29 -11.83
CA ASP A 315 -5.42 -0.28 -10.60
C ASP A 315 -4.01 0.30 -10.34
N PHE A 316 -3.17 0.36 -11.40
CA PHE A 316 -1.84 0.95 -11.35
C PHE A 316 -1.87 2.46 -11.04
N PHE A 317 -2.68 3.22 -11.78
CA PHE A 317 -2.76 4.67 -11.60
C PHE A 317 -3.21 5.04 -10.19
N VAL A 318 -4.29 4.40 -9.72
CA VAL A 318 -4.81 4.62 -8.37
C VAL A 318 -3.76 4.25 -7.31
N GLY A 319 -3.10 3.11 -7.45
CA GLY A 319 -2.03 2.68 -6.55
C GLY A 319 -0.85 3.66 -6.51
N ALA A 320 -0.40 4.15 -7.68
CA ALA A 320 0.68 5.12 -7.80
C ALA A 320 0.33 6.45 -7.11
N VAL A 321 -0.88 6.99 -7.36
CA VAL A 321 -1.34 8.25 -6.73
C VAL A 321 -1.51 8.09 -5.22
N THR A 322 -2.06 6.96 -4.77
CA THR A 322 -2.20 6.65 -3.34
C THR A 322 -0.84 6.58 -2.64
N ALA A 323 0.15 5.95 -3.29
CA ALA A 323 1.51 5.85 -2.74
C ALA A 323 2.22 7.22 -2.62
N LEU A 324 1.82 8.20 -3.43
CA LEU A 324 2.29 9.60 -3.33
C LEU A 324 1.58 10.39 -2.22
N GLY A 325 0.61 9.80 -1.51
CA GLY A 325 -0.19 10.49 -0.49
C GLY A 325 -1.10 11.58 -1.03
N LYS A 326 -1.45 11.55 -2.33
CA LYS A 326 -2.30 12.56 -2.95
C LYS A 326 -3.77 12.17 -2.88
N GLU A 327 -4.64 13.18 -2.72
CA GLU A 327 -6.09 12.96 -2.76
C GLU A 327 -6.54 12.64 -4.20
N ILE A 328 -7.27 11.54 -4.35
CA ILE A 328 -7.84 11.09 -5.63
C ILE A 328 -9.36 10.97 -5.51
N PHE A 329 -10.06 11.45 -6.53
CA PHE A 329 -11.51 11.39 -6.64
C PHE A 329 -11.91 10.82 -8.01
N TYR A 330 -13.02 10.08 -8.09
CA TYR A 330 -13.59 9.76 -9.39
C TYR A 330 -14.57 10.86 -9.83
N LEU A 331 -14.69 11.02 -11.14
CA LEU A 331 -15.61 11.98 -11.73
C LEU A 331 -16.87 11.26 -12.22
N LYS A 332 -18.03 11.71 -11.77
CA LYS A 332 -19.30 11.10 -12.14
C LYS A 332 -19.89 11.76 -13.39
N SER A 333 -20.28 10.94 -14.37
CA SER A 333 -21.02 11.41 -15.53
C SER A 333 -22.36 12.03 -15.14
N MET A 334 -22.64 13.23 -15.65
CA MET A 334 -23.98 13.79 -15.62
C MET A 334 -24.71 13.43 -16.91
N ARG A 335 -25.83 12.65 -16.80
CA ARG A 335 -26.79 12.35 -17.88
C ARG A 335 -26.14 11.98 -19.25
N GLY A 336 -25.29 10.93 -19.25
CA GLY A 336 -24.75 10.38 -20.50
C GLY A 336 -23.58 11.15 -21.13
N ALA A 337 -23.09 12.23 -20.50
CA ALA A 337 -21.86 12.87 -20.93
C ALA A 337 -20.64 11.99 -20.58
N LYS A 338 -19.72 11.84 -21.53
CA LYS A 338 -18.44 11.18 -21.26
C LYS A 338 -17.66 12.03 -20.27
N THR A 339 -17.26 11.45 -19.12
CA THR A 339 -16.46 12.10 -18.09
C THR A 339 -15.10 11.43 -17.99
N PRO A 340 -14.03 12.16 -17.69
CA PRO A 340 -12.72 11.57 -17.36
C PRO A 340 -12.80 10.68 -16.11
N ASP A 341 -11.81 9.80 -15.98
CA ASP A 341 -11.84 8.76 -14.94
C ASP A 341 -11.61 9.35 -13.53
N TYR A 342 -10.57 10.21 -13.38
CA TYR A 342 -10.12 10.66 -12.07
C TYR A 342 -9.78 12.15 -12.03
N LEU A 343 -9.88 12.71 -10.82
CA LEU A 343 -9.31 13.99 -10.42
C LEU A 343 -8.32 13.75 -9.29
N VAL A 344 -7.15 14.31 -9.41
CA VAL A 344 -6.12 14.31 -8.36
C VAL A 344 -5.90 15.73 -7.89
N ARG A 345 -5.89 15.92 -6.58
CA ARG A 345 -5.53 17.19 -5.94
C ARG A 345 -4.05 17.19 -5.61
N ASP A 346 -3.36 18.16 -6.19
CA ASP A 346 -1.95 18.46 -5.94
C ASP A 346 -1.81 19.95 -5.57
N LEU A 347 -0.92 20.68 -6.18
CA LEU A 347 -0.89 22.16 -6.11
C LEU A 347 -2.16 22.78 -6.72
N GLU A 348 -2.70 22.12 -7.75
CA GLU A 348 -3.99 22.41 -8.37
C GLU A 348 -4.75 21.11 -8.66
N ASP A 349 -6.05 21.23 -8.99
CA ASP A 349 -6.86 20.09 -9.43
C ASP A 349 -6.47 19.67 -10.84
N ILE A 350 -6.07 18.41 -11.01
CA ILE A 350 -5.66 17.82 -12.29
C ILE A 350 -6.61 16.70 -12.65
N VAL A 351 -7.11 16.72 -13.88
CA VAL A 351 -8.02 15.69 -14.38
C VAL A 351 -7.27 14.68 -15.24
N PHE A 352 -7.49 13.42 -14.96
CA PHE A 352 -6.86 12.31 -15.66
C PHE A 352 -7.89 11.42 -16.35
N GLU A 353 -7.54 11.05 -17.57
CA GLU A 353 -8.18 10.00 -18.35
C GLU A 353 -7.18 8.87 -18.54
N ILE A 354 -7.57 7.63 -18.23
CA ILE A 354 -6.69 6.47 -18.30
C ILE A 354 -7.14 5.55 -19.44
N GLY A 355 -6.25 5.15 -20.32
CA GLY A 355 -6.68 4.27 -21.40
C GLY A 355 -5.57 3.73 -22.30
N GLY A 356 -5.99 3.00 -23.34
CA GLY A 356 -5.08 2.49 -24.37
C GLY A 356 -4.62 3.57 -25.36
N LYS A 357 -3.76 3.20 -26.32
CA LYS A 357 -3.14 4.11 -27.30
C LYS A 357 -4.14 4.97 -28.07
N SER A 358 -5.36 4.47 -28.35
CA SER A 358 -6.40 5.16 -29.12
C SER A 358 -7.23 6.16 -28.30
N LYS A 359 -7.06 6.24 -26.97
CA LYS A 359 -7.87 7.12 -26.11
C LYS A 359 -7.74 8.59 -26.55
N GLY A 360 -8.90 9.29 -26.63
CA GLY A 360 -9.00 10.65 -27.16
C GLY A 360 -9.43 11.68 -26.10
N ARG A 361 -9.74 12.91 -26.54
CA ARG A 361 -10.03 14.07 -25.69
C ARG A 361 -11.52 14.30 -25.42
N SER A 362 -12.41 13.45 -25.93
CA SER A 362 -13.86 13.68 -25.90
C SER A 362 -14.43 13.77 -24.46
N GLN A 363 -13.77 13.14 -23.50
CA GLN A 363 -14.16 13.11 -22.09
C GLN A 363 -13.97 14.45 -21.38
N PHE A 364 -13.10 15.32 -21.89
CA PHE A 364 -12.83 16.63 -21.29
C PHE A 364 -13.76 17.75 -21.74
N LYS A 365 -14.74 17.46 -22.60
CA LYS A 365 -15.65 18.47 -23.15
C LYS A 365 -16.55 19.03 -22.02
N GLY A 366 -16.62 20.37 -21.92
CA GLY A 366 -17.44 21.06 -20.92
C GLY A 366 -16.85 21.12 -19.51
N MET A 367 -15.59 20.74 -19.28
CA MET A 367 -14.94 20.86 -17.99
C MET A 367 -14.11 22.15 -17.89
N ASP A 368 -14.29 22.89 -16.81
CA ASP A 368 -13.56 24.14 -16.50
C ASP A 368 -12.31 23.93 -15.63
N ILE A 369 -11.64 22.81 -15.78
CA ILE A 369 -10.36 22.54 -15.12
C ILE A 369 -9.24 22.71 -16.17
N LYS A 370 -8.20 23.50 -15.82
CA LYS A 370 -7.12 23.86 -16.75
C LYS A 370 -6.28 22.66 -17.13
N THR A 371 -5.84 21.90 -16.14
CA THR A 371 -4.87 20.82 -16.34
C THR A 371 -5.57 19.49 -16.58
N LYS A 372 -5.37 18.93 -17.77
CA LYS A 372 -6.02 17.70 -18.27
C LYS A 372 -4.97 16.82 -18.92
N ILE A 373 -4.83 15.60 -18.41
CA ILE A 373 -3.84 14.60 -18.86
C ILE A 373 -4.54 13.32 -19.31
N ILE A 374 -4.04 12.72 -20.39
CA ILE A 374 -4.45 11.38 -20.86
C ILE A 374 -3.27 10.45 -20.66
N PHE A 375 -3.32 9.55 -19.71
CA PHE A 375 -2.34 8.49 -19.60
C PHE A 375 -2.67 7.35 -20.56
N VAL A 376 -1.68 6.99 -21.38
CA VAL A 376 -1.82 5.99 -22.44
C VAL A 376 -0.69 4.98 -22.40
N ASP A 377 -0.93 3.80 -22.98
CA ASP A 377 0.14 2.84 -23.22
C ASP A 377 1.15 3.35 -24.22
N GLY A 378 2.41 2.93 -24.05
CA GLY A 378 3.51 3.28 -24.92
C GLY A 378 4.13 4.64 -24.56
N TYR A 379 4.66 5.34 -25.56
CA TYR A 379 5.57 6.47 -25.38
C TYR A 379 5.03 7.80 -25.94
N ASP A 380 3.72 7.91 -26.15
CA ASP A 380 3.11 9.10 -26.76
C ASP A 380 3.09 10.28 -25.79
N MET A 381 3.84 11.35 -26.17
CA MET A 381 3.92 12.62 -25.44
C MET A 381 3.21 13.77 -26.18
N LYS A 382 2.45 13.48 -27.24
CA LYS A 382 1.79 14.51 -28.03
C LYS A 382 0.58 15.10 -27.31
N ASN A 383 0.39 16.40 -27.45
CA ASN A 383 -0.74 17.13 -26.86
C ASN A 383 -0.90 16.87 -25.32
N LYS A 384 -2.06 16.32 -24.93
CA LYS A 384 -2.38 15.97 -23.53
C LYS A 384 -1.99 14.54 -23.16
N LYS A 385 -1.49 13.74 -24.09
CA LYS A 385 -1.06 12.36 -23.84
C LYS A 385 0.27 12.29 -23.11
N ARG A 386 0.37 11.33 -22.20
CA ARG A 386 1.58 10.96 -21.47
C ARG A 386 1.64 9.44 -21.33
N PRO A 387 2.81 8.84 -21.38
CA PRO A 387 3.00 7.44 -21.05
C PRO A 387 2.51 7.13 -19.63
N LEU A 388 1.70 6.08 -19.48
CA LEU A 388 1.14 5.70 -18.18
C LEU A 388 2.23 5.32 -17.17
N PHE A 389 3.30 4.65 -17.60
CA PHE A 389 4.39 4.21 -16.72
C PHE A 389 5.08 5.38 -15.98
N LEU A 390 5.00 6.61 -16.50
CA LEU A 390 5.59 7.78 -15.84
C LEU A 390 4.98 8.02 -14.44
N ALA A 391 3.72 7.65 -14.24
CA ALA A 391 3.09 7.76 -12.92
C ALA A 391 3.80 6.93 -11.84
N GLY A 392 4.44 5.81 -12.20
CA GLY A 392 5.21 4.95 -11.29
C GLY A 392 6.65 5.42 -11.04
N LEU A 393 7.07 6.52 -11.66
CA LEU A 393 8.41 7.11 -11.51
C LEU A 393 8.41 8.41 -10.71
N ILE A 394 7.23 8.94 -10.39
CA ILE A 394 7.10 10.17 -9.61
C ILE A 394 7.70 9.94 -8.21
N ASN A 395 8.52 10.89 -7.76
CA ASN A 395 9.00 10.91 -6.39
C ASN A 395 7.89 11.41 -5.46
N GLY A 396 7.59 10.63 -4.41
CA GLY A 396 6.71 11.00 -3.32
C GLY A 396 7.50 11.56 -2.17
#